data_81e1d93e55245b924e32a9cd9ae5604f
#
_entry.id   81e1d93e55245b924e32a9cd9ae5604f
#
_cell.length_a   1.000
_cell.length_b   1.000
_cell.length_c   1.000
_cell.angle_alpha   90.00
_cell.angle_beta   90.00
_cell.angle_gamma   90.00
#
_symmetry.space_group_name_H-M   'P 1'
#
loop_
_entity.id
_entity.type
_entity.pdbx_description
1 polymer ?
#
loop_
_entity_poly.entity_id
_entity_poly.type
_entity_poly.pdbx_seq_one_letter_code
_entity_poly.pdbx_strand_id
1 'polypeptide(L)'
;DFNHEIKPNTQDIGFDYEFIIPATVDRVPCVFVENAHVVGLDPKDPITVNYNHKVGDWPTGLENPESVKMKPSQGHNNTIINGIPRIGWMTGGKSALWVDEDIADIITGKAKDFIISHKNEPFFLYMGTQDVHVPRVPHPRFAGKSGLGPRGDVILQLDWTVGEIMRTLDSLNIADNTIFVFCSDNGPVIDDGYQDQALELLNGHTPMKHYRGGKYSSFDAG
;
A
#
# COMPACT_ATOMS: atom_id res chain seq x y z
N ASP A 1 15.88 10.91 6.28
CA ASP A 1 15.48 11.05 7.69
C ASP A 1 14.01 11.41 7.76
N PHE A 2 13.19 10.56 8.41
CA PHE A 2 11.73 10.72 8.50
C PHE A 2 11.27 11.81 9.48
N ASN A 3 12.18 12.43 10.20
CA ASN A 3 11.87 13.49 11.20
C ASN A 3 12.00 14.90 10.63
N HIS A 4 12.48 15.02 9.41
CA HIS A 4 12.72 16.29 8.71
C HIS A 4 12.24 16.15 7.25
N GLU A 5 12.53 17.17 6.44
CA GLU A 5 12.30 17.09 5.00
C GLU A 5 13.05 15.90 4.39
N ILE A 6 12.32 15.01 3.74
CA ILE A 6 12.85 13.79 3.11
C ILE A 6 13.47 14.17 1.77
N LYS A 7 14.75 13.81 1.58
CA LYS A 7 15.47 13.99 0.31
C LYS A 7 16.33 12.76 -0.04
N PRO A 8 16.41 12.37 -1.33
CA PRO A 8 15.61 12.90 -2.44
C PRO A 8 14.12 12.53 -2.29
N ASN A 9 13.23 13.29 -2.94
CA ASN A 9 11.80 13.05 -3.00
C ASN A 9 11.27 13.16 -4.43
N THR A 10 9.96 13.05 -4.65
CA THR A 10 9.37 13.10 -6.00
C THR A 10 9.41 14.49 -6.60
N GLN A 11 9.47 15.55 -5.80
CA GLN A 11 9.60 16.92 -6.29
C GLN A 11 10.98 17.16 -6.92
N ASP A 12 12.03 16.48 -6.45
CA ASP A 12 13.37 16.55 -7.04
C ASP A 12 13.43 15.98 -8.47
N ILE A 13 12.43 15.17 -8.87
CA ILE A 13 12.31 14.61 -10.22
C ILE A 13 11.18 15.25 -11.05
N GLY A 14 10.53 16.31 -10.53
CA GLY A 14 9.63 17.16 -11.28
C GLY A 14 8.14 17.03 -10.98
N PHE A 15 7.73 16.34 -9.92
CA PHE A 15 6.34 16.38 -9.45
C PHE A 15 6.12 17.61 -8.57
N ASP A 16 4.98 18.28 -8.73
CA ASP A 16 4.63 19.48 -7.95
C ASP A 16 4.02 19.13 -6.57
N TYR A 17 3.42 17.94 -6.46
CA TYR A 17 2.77 17.44 -5.26
C TYR A 17 3.03 15.95 -5.09
N GLU A 18 3.17 15.50 -3.86
CA GLU A 18 3.21 14.09 -3.51
C GLU A 18 2.40 13.77 -2.26
N PHE A 19 1.73 12.62 -2.29
CA PHE A 19 1.21 11.93 -1.11
C PHE A 19 1.49 10.45 -1.28
N ILE A 20 2.41 9.91 -0.51
CA ILE A 20 2.95 8.56 -0.73
C ILE A 20 3.09 7.78 0.57
N ILE A 21 3.26 6.47 0.43
CA ILE A 21 3.90 5.61 1.42
C ILE A 21 5.37 5.47 1.03
N PRO A 22 6.34 5.61 1.98
CA PRO A 22 7.77 5.70 1.63
C PRO A 22 8.41 4.37 1.21
N ALA A 23 7.69 3.26 1.32
CA ALA A 23 8.09 1.92 0.91
C ALA A 23 6.84 1.11 0.54
N THR A 24 6.95 -0.19 0.32
CA THR A 24 5.79 -1.09 0.21
C THR A 24 5.15 -1.29 1.59
N VAL A 25 3.85 -1.63 1.63
CA VAL A 25 3.08 -1.75 2.89
C VAL A 25 3.60 -2.82 3.85
N ASP A 26 4.39 -3.76 3.38
CA ASP A 26 5.07 -4.79 4.18
C ASP A 26 6.34 -4.29 4.90
N ARG A 27 6.75 -3.02 4.69
CA ARG A 27 7.99 -2.42 5.21
C ARG A 27 7.73 -1.25 6.14
N VAL A 28 8.67 -1.03 7.05
CA VAL A 28 8.71 0.19 7.86
C VAL A 28 9.40 1.35 7.10
N PRO A 29 9.07 2.64 7.38
CA PRO A 29 8.07 3.07 8.35
C PRO A 29 6.65 3.00 7.80
N CYS A 30 5.70 2.68 8.68
CA CYS A 30 4.29 2.57 8.34
C CYS A 30 3.58 3.92 8.50
N VAL A 31 3.94 4.90 7.67
CA VAL A 31 3.46 6.29 7.73
C VAL A 31 3.15 6.83 6.33
N PHE A 32 2.33 7.86 6.26
CA PHE A 32 2.18 8.65 5.02
C PHE A 32 3.19 9.79 4.99
N VAL A 33 3.60 10.13 3.78
CA VAL A 33 4.44 11.30 3.50
C VAL A 33 3.69 12.22 2.55
N GLU A 34 3.60 13.49 2.89
CA GLU A 34 3.01 14.53 2.04
C GLU A 34 4.02 15.66 1.87
N ASN A 35 4.34 15.99 0.62
CA ASN A 35 5.30 17.04 0.28
C ASN A 35 6.59 16.94 1.12
N ALA A 36 7.23 15.76 1.03
CA ALA A 36 8.49 15.43 1.69
C ALA A 36 8.46 15.36 3.23
N HIS A 37 7.29 15.44 3.87
CA HIS A 37 7.18 15.38 5.33
C HIS A 37 6.24 14.27 5.78
N VAL A 38 6.58 13.62 6.90
CA VAL A 38 5.70 12.62 7.51
C VAL A 38 4.45 13.28 8.05
N VAL A 39 3.29 12.77 7.64
CA VAL A 39 1.98 13.29 8.06
C VAL A 39 1.72 12.94 9.52
N GLY A 40 1.35 13.93 10.33
CA GLY A 40 0.94 13.72 11.71
C GLY A 40 2.06 13.35 12.69
N LEU A 41 3.32 13.52 12.32
CA LEU A 41 4.45 13.22 13.21
C LEU A 41 4.50 14.21 14.39
N ASP A 42 4.52 13.66 15.61
CA ASP A 42 4.86 14.44 16.80
C ASP A 42 6.39 14.58 16.90
N PRO A 43 6.95 15.80 16.89
CA PRO A 43 8.39 16.00 17.05
C PRO A 43 8.98 15.46 18.37
N LYS A 44 8.13 15.18 19.36
CA LYS A 44 8.56 14.59 20.64
C LYS A 44 8.64 13.07 20.61
N ASP A 45 8.15 12.44 19.55
CA ASP A 45 8.20 10.99 19.34
C ASP A 45 8.84 10.68 17.97
N PRO A 46 10.16 10.95 17.81
CA PRO A 46 10.85 10.86 16.53
C PRO A 46 10.92 9.41 16.03
N ILE A 47 10.80 9.26 14.73
CA ILE A 47 10.88 7.95 14.04
C ILE A 47 12.34 7.53 13.91
N THR A 48 12.62 6.28 14.28
CA THR A 48 13.88 5.60 13.99
C THR A 48 13.58 4.33 13.21
N VAL A 49 14.24 4.13 12.07
CA VAL A 49 14.10 2.95 11.21
C VAL A 49 15.47 2.32 10.97
N ASN A 50 15.53 0.99 10.97
CA ASN A 50 16.72 0.24 10.59
C ASN A 50 16.32 -1.09 9.93
N TYR A 51 17.04 -1.48 8.87
CA TYR A 51 16.80 -2.73 8.15
C TYR A 51 17.82 -3.82 8.47
N ASN A 52 18.88 -3.52 9.24
CA ASN A 52 19.96 -4.44 9.52
C ASN A 52 19.94 -4.97 10.96
N HIS A 53 19.37 -4.21 11.90
CA HIS A 53 19.29 -4.58 13.31
C HIS A 53 18.11 -3.92 14.02
N LYS A 54 17.67 -4.55 15.11
CA LYS A 54 16.57 -4.04 15.92
C LYS A 54 16.88 -2.66 16.50
N VAL A 55 15.88 -1.77 16.43
CA VAL A 55 15.86 -0.47 17.09
C VAL A 55 14.65 -0.37 18.00
N GLY A 56 14.84 0.27 19.17
CA GLY A 56 13.78 0.40 20.18
C GLY A 56 13.35 -0.94 20.79
N ASP A 57 12.23 -0.89 21.48
CA ASP A 57 11.66 -1.98 22.26
C ASP A 57 10.29 -2.48 21.78
N TRP A 58 9.86 -2.01 20.60
CA TRP A 58 8.59 -2.45 20.03
C TRP A 58 8.61 -3.95 19.75
N PRO A 59 7.45 -4.64 19.91
CA PRO A 59 7.36 -6.07 19.69
C PRO A 59 7.69 -6.43 18.24
N THR A 60 8.26 -7.62 18.05
CA THR A 60 8.57 -8.17 16.73
C THR A 60 7.82 -9.49 16.52
N GLY A 61 7.55 -9.83 15.26
CA GLY A 61 6.91 -11.09 14.92
C GLY A 61 7.74 -12.31 15.32
N LEU A 62 9.06 -12.16 15.40
CA LEU A 62 9.98 -13.21 15.83
C LEU A 62 9.91 -13.45 17.34
N GLU A 63 9.87 -12.37 18.14
CA GLU A 63 9.87 -12.46 19.62
C GLU A 63 8.46 -12.63 20.21
N ASN A 64 7.43 -12.18 19.49
CA ASN A 64 6.04 -12.12 19.96
C ASN A 64 5.06 -12.75 18.94
N PRO A 65 5.25 -13.99 18.51
CA PRO A 65 4.44 -14.62 17.47
C PRO A 65 2.95 -14.76 17.84
N GLU A 66 2.62 -14.73 19.13
CA GLU A 66 1.24 -14.74 19.64
C GLU A 66 0.50 -13.40 19.45
N SER A 67 1.24 -12.31 19.24
CA SER A 67 0.70 -10.95 19.10
C SER A 67 0.33 -10.58 17.66
N VAL A 68 0.58 -11.49 16.71
CA VAL A 68 0.34 -11.19 15.29
C VAL A 68 -1.07 -11.58 14.84
N LYS A 69 -1.74 -10.66 14.13
CA LYS A 69 -3.02 -10.92 13.46
C LYS A 69 -2.83 -11.71 12.15
N MET A 70 -1.70 -11.50 11.48
CA MET A 70 -1.33 -12.16 10.23
C MET A 70 0.07 -12.72 10.37
N LYS A 71 0.18 -14.06 10.30
CA LYS A 71 1.47 -14.76 10.48
C LYS A 71 2.35 -14.55 9.24
N PRO A 72 3.65 -14.26 9.43
CA PRO A 72 4.57 -14.21 8.30
C PRO A 72 4.87 -15.63 7.78
N SER A 73 5.11 -15.76 6.48
CA SER A 73 5.58 -17.00 5.84
C SER A 73 7.04 -16.90 5.38
N GLN A 74 7.53 -15.70 5.06
CA GLN A 74 8.89 -15.47 4.56
C GLN A 74 9.43 -14.12 5.05
N GLY A 75 10.29 -14.10 6.06
CA GLY A 75 11.11 -12.95 6.42
C GLY A 75 10.40 -11.67 6.92
N HIS A 76 9.09 -11.62 6.93
CA HIS A 76 8.28 -10.47 7.35
C HIS A 76 7.98 -10.56 8.86
N ASN A 77 9.02 -10.60 9.71
CA ASN A 77 8.86 -10.93 11.12
C ASN A 77 9.53 -9.93 12.08
N ASN A 78 9.85 -8.73 11.59
CA ASN A 78 10.41 -7.68 12.43
C ASN A 78 9.32 -6.88 13.17
N THR A 79 9.40 -5.55 13.25
CA THR A 79 8.49 -4.76 14.09
C THR A 79 7.02 -5.00 13.74
N ILE A 80 6.20 -5.24 14.77
CA ILE A 80 4.75 -5.40 14.64
C ILE A 80 4.10 -4.01 14.67
N ILE A 81 3.39 -3.67 13.58
CA ILE A 81 2.56 -2.48 13.48
C ILE A 81 1.11 -2.91 13.19
N ASN A 82 0.15 -2.44 13.98
CA ASN A 82 -1.29 -2.80 13.85
C ASN A 82 -1.55 -4.33 13.95
N GLY A 83 -0.66 -5.06 14.64
CA GLY A 83 -0.73 -6.52 14.73
C GLY A 83 -0.13 -7.26 13.52
N ILE A 84 0.54 -6.56 12.62
CA ILE A 84 1.17 -7.13 11.42
C ILE A 84 2.69 -6.92 11.51
N PRO A 85 3.50 -7.98 11.48
CA PRO A 85 4.94 -7.85 11.48
C PRO A 85 5.43 -7.40 10.10
N ARG A 86 6.42 -6.52 10.08
CA ARG A 86 6.95 -5.88 8.87
C ARG A 86 8.38 -6.33 8.57
N ILE A 87 8.88 -5.97 7.41
CA ILE A 87 10.30 -5.99 7.10
C ILE A 87 10.93 -4.72 7.68
N GLY A 88 12.02 -4.88 8.45
CA GLY A 88 12.71 -3.79 9.12
C GLY A 88 12.17 -3.51 10.53
N TRP A 89 12.94 -2.74 11.27
CA TRP A 89 12.63 -2.33 12.64
C TRP A 89 12.37 -0.84 12.69
N MET A 90 11.35 -0.45 13.44
CA MET A 90 11.08 0.96 13.74
C MET A 90 10.66 1.16 15.19
N THR A 91 10.84 2.38 15.65
CA THR A 91 10.27 2.88 16.90
C THR A 91 9.96 4.37 16.75
N GLY A 92 9.07 4.89 17.59
CA GLY A 92 8.62 6.29 17.49
C GLY A 92 7.58 6.53 16.39
N GLY A 93 7.09 7.76 16.30
CA GLY A 93 6.11 8.18 15.32
C GLY A 93 4.72 7.58 15.52
N LYS A 94 4.32 7.27 16.75
CA LYS A 94 3.04 6.61 17.06
C LYS A 94 1.83 7.35 16.50
N SER A 95 1.86 8.69 16.54
CA SER A 95 0.78 9.54 16.03
C SER A 95 0.67 9.57 14.50
N ALA A 96 1.73 9.17 13.80
CA ALA A 96 1.83 9.18 12.34
C ALA A 96 1.53 7.82 11.72
N LEU A 97 1.42 6.74 12.53
CA LEU A 97 1.16 5.40 12.00
C LEU A 97 -0.17 5.35 11.25
N TRP A 98 -0.16 4.78 10.05
CA TRP A 98 -1.39 4.49 9.33
C TRP A 98 -2.21 3.37 9.99
N VAL A 99 -3.48 3.29 9.61
CA VAL A 99 -4.33 2.12 9.82
C VAL A 99 -4.38 1.36 8.50
N ASP A 100 -4.02 0.09 8.50
CA ASP A 100 -3.86 -0.68 7.26
C ASP A 100 -5.16 -0.76 6.45
N GLU A 101 -6.28 -0.94 7.14
CA GLU A 101 -7.60 -1.03 6.55
C GLU A 101 -8.04 0.27 5.83
N ASP A 102 -7.46 1.42 6.18
CA ASP A 102 -7.87 2.73 5.68
C ASP A 102 -6.98 3.27 4.54
N ILE A 103 -5.86 2.60 4.24
CA ILE A 103 -4.86 3.10 3.26
C ILE A 103 -5.51 3.38 1.90
N ALA A 104 -6.31 2.45 1.37
CA ALA A 104 -6.96 2.63 0.08
C ALA A 104 -7.89 3.84 0.04
N ASP A 105 -8.66 4.06 1.11
CA ASP A 105 -9.58 5.21 1.21
C ASP A 105 -8.83 6.54 1.27
N ILE A 106 -7.74 6.58 2.04
CA ILE A 106 -6.93 7.78 2.21
C ILE A 106 -6.25 8.16 0.89
N ILE A 107 -5.58 7.21 0.22
CA ILE A 107 -4.92 7.46 -1.06
C ILE A 107 -5.95 7.84 -2.14
N THR A 108 -7.07 7.15 -2.22
CA THR A 108 -8.16 7.46 -3.15
C THR A 108 -8.74 8.85 -2.89
N GLY A 109 -8.93 9.22 -1.63
CA GLY A 109 -9.38 10.55 -1.23
C GLY A 109 -8.42 11.64 -1.69
N LYS A 110 -7.12 11.49 -1.45
CA LYS A 110 -6.08 12.43 -1.89
C LYS A 110 -6.03 12.58 -3.42
N ALA A 111 -6.16 11.47 -4.15
CA ALA A 111 -6.21 11.51 -5.62
C ALA A 111 -7.46 12.25 -6.13
N LYS A 112 -8.63 12.02 -5.52
CA LYS A 112 -9.86 12.74 -5.85
C LYS A 112 -9.75 14.23 -5.56
N ASP A 113 -9.21 14.60 -4.41
CA ASP A 113 -9.00 16.01 -4.03
C ASP A 113 -8.06 16.71 -5.01
N PHE A 114 -6.99 16.03 -5.44
CA PHE A 114 -6.09 16.53 -6.47
C PHE A 114 -6.83 16.77 -7.80
N ILE A 115 -7.58 15.80 -8.31
CA ILE A 115 -8.35 15.93 -9.56
C ILE A 115 -9.35 17.08 -9.46
N ILE A 116 -10.08 17.19 -8.35
CA ILE A 116 -11.06 18.26 -8.14
C ILE A 116 -10.40 19.64 -8.17
N SER A 117 -9.24 19.77 -7.53
CA SER A 117 -8.50 21.03 -7.43
C SER A 117 -7.93 21.48 -8.78
N HIS A 118 -7.55 20.53 -9.65
CA HIS A 118 -6.89 20.78 -10.93
C HIS A 118 -7.79 20.58 -12.16
N LYS A 119 -9.10 20.41 -11.97
CA LYS A 119 -10.07 20.10 -13.05
C LYS A 119 -10.12 21.09 -14.23
N ASN A 120 -9.63 22.33 -14.02
CA ASN A 120 -9.67 23.40 -15.02
C ASN A 120 -8.33 23.62 -15.74
N GLU A 121 -7.35 22.77 -15.49
CA GLU A 121 -6.01 22.86 -16.08
C GLU A 121 -5.49 21.47 -16.46
N PRO A 122 -4.54 21.34 -17.39
CA PRO A 122 -3.89 20.07 -17.66
C PRO A 122 -3.14 19.54 -16.43
N PHE A 123 -3.32 18.27 -16.11
CA PHE A 123 -2.57 17.62 -15.05
C PHE A 123 -2.08 16.23 -15.47
N PHE A 124 -1.05 15.77 -14.79
CA PHE A 124 -0.58 14.39 -14.82
C PHE A 124 -0.66 13.81 -13.42
N LEU A 125 -1.47 12.78 -13.21
CA LEU A 125 -1.58 12.06 -11.93
C LEU A 125 -0.98 10.66 -12.09
N TYR A 126 0.09 10.38 -11.36
CA TYR A 126 0.60 9.01 -11.16
C TYR A 126 0.07 8.47 -9.83
N MET A 127 -0.76 7.44 -9.89
CA MET A 127 -1.37 6.84 -8.71
C MET A 127 -0.88 5.40 -8.55
N GLY A 128 0.15 5.18 -7.74
CA GLY A 128 0.60 3.85 -7.33
C GLY A 128 -0.24 3.37 -6.13
N THR A 129 -1.04 2.33 -6.34
CA THR A 129 -1.85 1.75 -5.27
C THR A 129 -1.06 0.71 -4.48
N GLN A 130 -1.39 0.53 -3.19
CA GLN A 130 -0.83 -0.55 -2.38
C GLN A 130 -1.43 -1.92 -2.72
N ASP A 131 -2.69 -1.92 -3.19
CA ASP A 131 -3.37 -3.16 -3.57
C ASP A 131 -2.85 -3.64 -4.94
N VAL A 132 -2.60 -4.91 -5.09
CA VAL A 132 -2.93 -6.05 -4.20
C VAL A 132 -1.69 -6.60 -3.47
N HIS A 133 -0.71 -5.77 -3.15
CA HIS A 133 0.51 -6.18 -2.47
C HIS A 133 0.22 -6.65 -1.03
N VAL A 134 1.04 -7.54 -0.51
CA VAL A 134 0.98 -8.00 0.89
C VAL A 134 1.52 -6.94 1.86
N PRO A 135 1.06 -6.92 3.11
CA PRO A 135 -0.03 -7.68 3.72
C PRO A 135 -1.40 -7.25 3.15
N ARG A 136 -2.25 -8.21 2.86
CA ARG A 136 -3.56 -7.96 2.29
C ARG A 136 -4.58 -7.72 3.40
N VAL A 137 -4.84 -6.45 3.66
CA VAL A 137 -5.70 -5.99 4.76
C VAL A 137 -6.84 -5.16 4.18
N PRO A 138 -7.91 -5.80 3.69
CA PRO A 138 -9.02 -5.09 3.09
C PRO A 138 -9.78 -4.28 4.15
N HIS A 139 -10.27 -3.11 3.75
CA HIS A 139 -11.22 -2.35 4.57
C HIS A 139 -12.44 -3.25 4.91
N PRO A 140 -13.04 -3.15 6.12
CA PRO A 140 -14.12 -4.03 6.58
C PRO A 140 -15.31 -4.16 5.61
N ARG A 141 -15.59 -3.14 4.78
CA ARG A 141 -16.65 -3.22 3.76
C ARG A 141 -16.39 -4.24 2.64
N PHE A 142 -15.13 -4.64 2.42
CA PHE A 142 -14.73 -5.62 1.41
C PHE A 142 -14.40 -6.98 2.03
N ALA A 143 -14.06 -7.03 3.31
CA ALA A 143 -13.66 -8.25 4.00
C ALA A 143 -14.73 -9.34 3.87
N GLY A 144 -14.34 -10.53 3.39
CA GLY A 144 -15.21 -11.68 3.16
C GLY A 144 -16.17 -11.58 1.97
N LYS A 145 -16.01 -10.58 1.08
CA LYS A 145 -16.96 -10.36 -0.04
C LYS A 145 -16.59 -11.11 -1.32
N SER A 146 -15.32 -11.40 -1.55
CA SER A 146 -14.87 -12.03 -2.79
C SER A 146 -15.10 -13.55 -2.83
N GLY A 147 -15.14 -14.21 -1.69
CA GLY A 147 -15.06 -15.67 -1.59
C GLY A 147 -13.66 -16.24 -1.88
N LEU A 148 -12.65 -15.39 -2.05
CA LEU A 148 -11.27 -15.74 -2.37
C LEU A 148 -10.28 -15.30 -1.26
N GLY A 149 -10.80 -15.11 -0.04
CA GLY A 149 -10.02 -14.64 1.10
C GLY A 149 -9.49 -13.21 0.96
N PRO A 150 -8.57 -12.80 1.84
CA PRO A 150 -8.03 -11.44 1.83
C PRO A 150 -7.48 -11.00 0.48
N ARG A 151 -6.86 -11.91 -0.29
CA ARG A 151 -6.36 -11.62 -1.63
C ARG A 151 -7.48 -11.18 -2.60
N GLY A 152 -8.60 -11.90 -2.61
CA GLY A 152 -9.74 -11.54 -3.44
C GLY A 152 -10.43 -10.26 -2.96
N ASP A 153 -10.48 -10.06 -1.65
CA ASP A 153 -11.12 -8.88 -1.05
C ASP A 153 -10.36 -7.58 -1.38
N VAL A 154 -9.02 -7.60 -1.38
CA VAL A 154 -8.24 -6.42 -1.83
C VAL A 154 -8.29 -6.21 -3.35
N ILE A 155 -8.58 -7.24 -4.15
CA ILE A 155 -8.89 -7.06 -5.58
C ILE A 155 -10.20 -6.28 -5.74
N LEU A 156 -11.25 -6.61 -4.97
CA LEU A 156 -12.49 -5.81 -4.95
C LEU A 156 -12.25 -4.38 -4.49
N GLN A 157 -11.35 -4.19 -3.53
CA GLN A 157 -10.96 -2.86 -3.04
C GLN A 157 -10.23 -2.06 -4.12
N LEU A 158 -9.31 -2.67 -4.87
CA LEU A 158 -8.64 -2.04 -6.00
C LEU A 158 -9.64 -1.64 -7.10
N ASP A 159 -10.57 -2.53 -7.45
CA ASP A 159 -11.63 -2.23 -8.42
C ASP A 159 -12.49 -1.05 -7.97
N TRP A 160 -12.84 -0.98 -6.68
CA TRP A 160 -13.52 0.17 -6.09
C TRP A 160 -12.68 1.45 -6.21
N THR A 161 -11.38 1.40 -5.91
CA THR A 161 -10.45 2.54 -6.03
C THR A 161 -10.46 3.10 -7.45
N VAL A 162 -10.29 2.24 -8.46
CA VAL A 162 -10.37 2.62 -9.88
C VAL A 162 -11.72 3.24 -10.21
N GLY A 163 -12.80 2.60 -9.76
CA GLY A 163 -14.16 3.09 -9.96
C GLY A 163 -14.40 4.48 -9.34
N GLU A 164 -13.82 4.77 -8.17
CA GLU A 164 -13.93 6.09 -7.54
C GLU A 164 -13.25 7.18 -8.36
N ILE A 165 -12.07 6.91 -8.91
CA ILE A 165 -11.36 7.87 -9.78
C ILE A 165 -12.18 8.12 -11.05
N MET A 166 -12.65 7.05 -11.72
CA MET A 166 -13.47 7.18 -12.93
C MET A 166 -14.75 7.99 -12.66
N ARG A 167 -15.48 7.67 -11.58
CA ARG A 167 -16.69 8.43 -11.18
C ARG A 167 -16.38 9.89 -10.88
N THR A 168 -15.21 10.20 -10.34
CA THR A 168 -14.79 11.59 -10.09
C THR A 168 -14.61 12.32 -11.42
N LEU A 169 -13.91 11.74 -12.39
CA LEU A 169 -13.73 12.33 -13.73
C LEU A 169 -15.09 12.57 -14.43
N ASP A 170 -15.99 11.59 -14.36
CA ASP A 170 -17.35 11.69 -14.92
C ASP A 170 -18.15 12.82 -14.26
N SER A 171 -18.16 12.88 -12.93
CA SER A 171 -18.91 13.89 -12.18
C SER A 171 -18.46 15.32 -12.44
N LEU A 172 -17.18 15.50 -12.82
CA LEU A 172 -16.58 16.77 -13.17
C LEU A 172 -16.71 17.10 -14.68
N ASN A 173 -17.28 16.19 -15.49
CA ASN A 173 -17.40 16.29 -16.95
C ASN A 173 -16.04 16.46 -17.65
N ILE A 174 -14.99 15.82 -17.17
CA ILE A 174 -13.64 15.83 -17.75
C ILE A 174 -13.18 14.47 -18.27
N ALA A 175 -13.99 13.41 -18.10
CA ALA A 175 -13.64 12.05 -18.51
C ALA A 175 -13.30 11.96 -20.00
N ASP A 176 -14.11 12.57 -20.89
CA ASP A 176 -13.89 12.56 -22.33
C ASP A 176 -12.61 13.28 -22.77
N ASN A 177 -12.03 14.11 -21.91
CA ASN A 177 -10.77 14.83 -22.14
C ASN A 177 -9.62 14.30 -21.28
N THR A 178 -9.74 13.11 -20.72
CA THR A 178 -8.74 12.49 -19.86
C THR A 178 -8.33 11.11 -20.40
N ILE A 179 -7.04 10.92 -20.58
CA ILE A 179 -6.49 9.58 -20.86
C ILE A 179 -6.31 8.87 -19.53
N PHE A 180 -7.08 7.81 -19.31
CA PHE A 180 -6.96 6.96 -18.13
C PHE A 180 -6.20 5.68 -18.49
N VAL A 181 -5.07 5.42 -17.81
CA VAL A 181 -4.24 4.24 -18.01
C VAL A 181 -4.26 3.40 -16.74
N PHE A 182 -4.63 2.14 -16.86
CA PHE A 182 -4.54 1.16 -15.78
C PHE A 182 -3.57 0.05 -16.17
N CYS A 183 -2.57 -0.19 -15.34
CA CYS A 183 -1.57 -1.24 -15.55
C CYS A 183 -1.10 -1.82 -14.22
N SER A 184 -0.42 -2.96 -14.26
CA SER A 184 0.31 -3.54 -13.15
C SER A 184 1.82 -3.38 -13.38
N ASP A 185 2.58 -3.29 -12.29
CA ASP A 185 4.04 -3.20 -12.32
C ASP A 185 4.69 -4.57 -12.61
N ASN A 186 4.05 -5.65 -12.18
CA ASN A 186 4.48 -7.03 -12.42
C ASN A 186 3.29 -8.00 -12.39
N GLY A 187 3.57 -9.24 -12.74
CA GLY A 187 2.60 -10.32 -12.67
C GLY A 187 2.23 -10.73 -11.25
N PRO A 188 1.19 -11.55 -11.10
CA PRO A 188 0.67 -11.94 -9.79
C PRO A 188 1.63 -12.84 -9.05
N VAL A 189 1.62 -12.72 -7.71
CA VAL A 189 2.20 -13.67 -6.77
C VAL A 189 1.12 -14.05 -5.75
N ILE A 190 1.04 -15.34 -5.43
CA ILE A 190 -0.02 -15.84 -4.54
C ILE A 190 0.46 -15.79 -3.10
N ASP A 191 1.55 -16.49 -2.74
CA ASP A 191 2.18 -16.41 -1.44
C ASP A 191 3.40 -15.49 -1.52
N ASP A 192 3.37 -14.37 -0.81
CA ASP A 192 4.42 -13.36 -0.82
C ASP A 192 4.67 -12.81 0.60
N GLY A 193 4.98 -13.71 1.52
CA GLY A 193 5.49 -13.34 2.84
C GLY A 193 4.51 -13.38 4.01
N TYR A 194 3.21 -13.64 3.76
CA TYR A 194 2.22 -13.79 4.82
C TYR A 194 1.29 -14.98 4.58
N GLN A 195 0.84 -15.61 5.67
CA GLN A 195 -0.11 -16.73 5.66
C GLN A 195 -1.55 -16.20 5.64
N ASP A 196 -1.98 -15.71 4.49
CA ASP A 196 -3.31 -15.13 4.26
C ASP A 196 -4.29 -16.08 3.55
N GLN A 197 -3.95 -17.36 3.46
CA GLN A 197 -4.71 -18.41 2.78
C GLN A 197 -4.92 -18.15 1.28
N ALA A 198 -4.05 -17.37 0.65
CA ALA A 198 -4.22 -16.98 -0.75
C ALA A 198 -4.19 -18.18 -1.71
N LEU A 199 -3.41 -19.22 -1.39
CA LEU A 199 -3.33 -20.44 -2.19
C LEU A 199 -4.54 -21.36 -1.93
N GLU A 200 -4.90 -21.55 -0.66
CA GLU A 200 -6.01 -22.43 -0.25
C GLU A 200 -7.36 -21.92 -0.71
N LEU A 201 -7.53 -20.60 -0.81
CA LEU A 201 -8.78 -19.95 -1.19
C LEU A 201 -8.80 -19.48 -2.65
N LEU A 202 -7.99 -20.07 -3.53
CA LEU A 202 -8.05 -19.78 -4.98
C LEU A 202 -9.42 -20.08 -5.61
N ASN A 203 -10.13 -21.10 -5.12
CA ASN A 203 -11.49 -21.49 -5.57
C ASN A 203 -11.66 -21.49 -7.09
N GLY A 204 -10.66 -21.98 -7.83
CA GLY A 204 -10.64 -22.00 -9.29
C GLY A 204 -10.29 -20.69 -9.98
N HIS A 205 -9.99 -19.63 -9.23
CA HIS A 205 -9.46 -18.40 -9.81
C HIS A 205 -8.04 -18.61 -10.35
N THR A 206 -7.82 -18.20 -11.59
CA THR A 206 -6.52 -18.31 -12.30
C THR A 206 -5.96 -16.90 -12.52
N PRO A 207 -5.10 -16.39 -11.62
CA PRO A 207 -4.64 -15.00 -11.67
C PRO A 207 -3.93 -14.62 -12.97
N MET A 208 -3.19 -15.54 -13.57
CA MET A 208 -2.45 -15.33 -14.82
C MET A 208 -3.30 -15.58 -16.09
N LYS A 209 -4.48 -16.22 -15.98
CA LYS A 209 -5.28 -16.65 -17.13
C LYS A 209 -4.45 -17.44 -18.15
N HIS A 210 -4.20 -16.84 -19.32
CA HIS A 210 -3.46 -17.48 -20.43
C HIS A 210 -1.96 -17.19 -20.40
N TYR A 211 -1.53 -16.23 -19.57
CA TYR A 211 -0.12 -15.87 -19.48
C TYR A 211 0.64 -16.85 -18.59
N ARG A 212 1.89 -17.06 -18.91
CA ARG A 212 2.80 -17.96 -18.16
C ARG A 212 3.58 -17.19 -17.12
N GLY A 213 3.84 -17.86 -16.00
CA GLY A 213 4.67 -17.30 -14.95
C GLY A 213 3.89 -16.42 -13.98
N GLY A 214 4.55 -15.44 -13.42
CA GLY A 214 4.09 -14.50 -12.41
C GLY A 214 5.27 -13.66 -11.93
N LYS A 215 5.10 -12.83 -10.91
CA LYS A 215 6.19 -12.06 -10.30
C LYS A 215 7.42 -12.95 -10.11
N TYR A 216 8.61 -12.44 -10.38
CA TYR A 216 9.90 -13.14 -10.36
C TYR A 216 10.19 -14.07 -11.54
N SER A 217 9.32 -14.19 -12.52
CA SER A 217 9.58 -14.96 -13.73
C SER A 217 9.91 -14.04 -14.92
N SER A 218 10.57 -14.60 -15.94
CA SER A 218 10.86 -13.91 -17.21
C SER A 218 9.81 -14.22 -18.30
N PHE A 219 8.65 -14.78 -17.92
CA PHE A 219 7.55 -15.07 -18.85
C PHE A 219 6.55 -13.91 -18.93
N ASP A 220 5.52 -14.08 -19.76
CA ASP A 220 4.55 -13.04 -20.16
C ASP A 220 3.77 -12.44 -18.97
N ALA A 221 3.70 -13.13 -17.83
CA ALA A 221 3.05 -12.69 -16.59
C ALA A 221 4.07 -12.33 -15.49
N GLY A 222 5.32 -12.11 -15.84
CA GLY A 222 6.40 -11.75 -14.92
C GLY A 222 6.65 -10.26 -14.78
#